data_91a7268fe71202f9bfd18cdc2313fa0c
#
_entry.id   91a7268fe71202f9bfd18cdc2313fa0c
#
_cell.length_a   1.000
_cell.length_b   1.000
_cell.length_c   1.000
_cell.angle_alpha   90.00
_cell.angle_beta   90.00
_cell.angle_gamma   90.00
#
_symmetry.space_group_name_H-M   'P 1'
#
loop_
_entity.id
_entity.type
_entity.pdbx_description
1 polymer ?
#
loop_
_entity_poly.entity_id
_entity_poly.type
_entity_poly.pdbx_seq_one_letter_code
_entity_poly.pdbx_strand_id
1 'polypeptide(L)'
;GATLSGGVNASSITYATPTGSGTDISGQLDLVAGVASSPAQGTSAEAAAAAVAAFANMSNDWYGLYFAASSVLADADVLAVAGYIEGAGVSRIYGHTTQNPLALDQTSSADIASQLKTLGYKRTFVQFSSSNPYAAASIFGRAFTVNFQGSNTTLTIKFKQEPGVAPETLTVSQAAALKAKNCNVFVRYNNNTSIVQEGVMANGYFFDEVHGTDWLQNDVQTAVWNALYTAPKIPQTDPGVDVLLTTVDSRLAQAVTNGLVAPGVWNAAGFGALNQGDTLPKGYYSYAPSVDTQAQADREARKAPVIQSAIKLAGAIHFSDVIINVNR
;
A
#
# COMPACT_ATOMS: atom_id res chain seq x y z
N GLY A 1 8.71 -32.55 36.36
CA GLY A 1 8.53 -31.21 35.84
C GLY A 1 9.83 -30.43 35.87
N ALA A 2 10.09 -29.60 34.94
CA ALA A 2 11.24 -28.72 34.88
C ALA A 2 10.79 -27.29 35.19
N THR A 3 11.57 -26.52 35.98
CA THR A 3 11.31 -25.11 36.20
C THR A 3 12.14 -24.29 35.21
N LEU A 4 11.47 -23.47 34.44
CA LEU A 4 12.11 -22.50 33.54
C LEU A 4 12.44 -21.24 34.33
N SER A 5 13.71 -20.80 34.28
CA SER A 5 14.13 -19.52 34.86
C SER A 5 14.43 -18.54 33.74
N GLY A 6 13.87 -17.36 33.80
CA GLY A 6 14.09 -16.28 32.86
C GLY A 6 12.89 -15.33 32.78
N GLY A 7 13.10 -14.11 32.30
CA GLY A 7 12.05 -13.12 32.12
C GLY A 7 11.17 -13.44 30.89
N VAL A 8 10.11 -12.68 30.72
CA VAL A 8 9.05 -12.91 29.70
C VAL A 8 9.59 -13.02 28.26
N ASN A 9 10.76 -12.45 27.98
CA ASN A 9 11.36 -12.43 26.63
C ASN A 9 12.79 -13.00 26.58
N ALA A 10 13.26 -13.65 27.65
CA ALA A 10 14.59 -14.24 27.73
C ALA A 10 14.48 -15.57 28.44
N SER A 11 13.98 -16.58 27.74
CA SER A 11 13.87 -17.92 28.31
C SER A 11 15.18 -18.64 28.12
N SER A 12 15.95 -18.79 29.20
CA SER A 12 17.06 -19.73 29.24
C SER A 12 16.73 -20.85 30.24
N ILE A 13 16.93 -22.09 29.82
CA ILE A 13 16.93 -23.21 30.74
C ILE A 13 18.34 -23.26 31.31
N THR A 14 18.50 -22.90 32.60
CA THR A 14 19.81 -22.94 33.25
C THR A 14 20.15 -24.35 33.70
N TYR A 15 19.18 -25.09 34.15
CA TYR A 15 19.20 -26.55 34.42
C TYR A 15 17.79 -27.03 34.75
N ALA A 16 17.54 -28.32 34.59
CA ALA A 16 16.29 -28.93 35.02
C ALA A 16 16.49 -29.55 36.43
N THR A 17 15.62 -29.18 37.37
CA THR A 17 15.53 -29.82 38.67
C THR A 17 14.39 -30.83 38.65
N PRO A 18 14.65 -32.11 38.86
CA PRO A 18 13.58 -33.11 38.92
C PRO A 18 12.63 -32.80 40.10
N THR A 19 11.34 -32.82 39.81
CA THR A 19 10.31 -32.62 40.85
C THR A 19 9.41 -33.86 40.86
N GLY A 20 9.33 -34.54 41.97
CA GLY A 20 8.47 -35.71 42.17
C GLY A 20 9.20 -37.06 42.25
N SER A 21 8.44 -38.14 42.40
CA SER A 21 8.94 -39.51 42.66
C SER A 21 9.16 -40.38 41.42
N GLY A 22 9.22 -39.77 40.22
CA GLY A 22 9.49 -40.49 38.95
C GLY A 22 10.98 -40.72 38.70
N THR A 23 11.28 -41.50 37.63
CA THR A 23 12.67 -41.67 37.18
C THR A 23 13.17 -40.34 36.58
N ASP A 24 14.33 -39.90 37.07
CA ASP A 24 15.01 -38.71 36.57
C ASP A 24 15.68 -39.05 35.22
N ILE A 25 15.20 -38.43 34.14
CA ILE A 25 15.76 -38.52 32.81
C ILE A 25 16.48 -37.23 32.38
N SER A 26 16.70 -36.30 33.28
CA SER A 26 17.32 -35.00 32.98
C SER A 26 18.73 -35.16 32.39
N GLY A 27 19.50 -36.13 32.86
CA GLY A 27 20.80 -36.47 32.31
C GLY A 27 20.76 -37.06 30.87
N GLN A 28 19.67 -37.77 30.55
CA GLN A 28 19.48 -38.32 29.18
C GLN A 28 19.08 -37.25 28.17
N LEU A 29 18.50 -36.14 28.67
CA LEU A 29 18.08 -35.01 27.86
C LEU A 29 19.09 -33.86 27.90
N ASP A 30 20.26 -34.04 28.47
CA ASP A 30 21.30 -33.02 28.67
C ASP A 30 20.77 -31.72 29.35
N LEU A 31 19.81 -31.87 30.27
CA LEU A 31 19.18 -30.76 31.02
C LEU A 31 19.79 -30.53 32.38
N VAL A 32 21.00 -31.00 32.66
CA VAL A 32 21.70 -30.82 33.93
C VAL A 32 22.84 -29.81 33.85
N ALA A 33 23.03 -29.06 34.92
CA ALA A 33 24.07 -28.04 34.99
C ALA A 33 25.47 -28.63 34.75
N GLY A 34 26.23 -28.07 33.82
CA GLY A 34 27.59 -28.44 33.48
C GLY A 34 27.74 -29.57 32.46
N VAL A 35 26.63 -30.19 32.00
CA VAL A 35 26.63 -31.26 31.00
C VAL A 35 25.92 -30.81 29.72
N ALA A 36 24.90 -29.96 29.83
CA ALA A 36 24.16 -29.47 28.71
C ALA A 36 25.00 -28.53 27.84
N SER A 37 24.80 -28.59 26.52
CA SER A 37 25.19 -27.49 25.62
C SER A 37 24.60 -26.20 26.14
N SER A 38 25.34 -25.11 26.12
CA SER A 38 24.87 -23.79 26.57
C SER A 38 23.51 -23.53 25.94
N PRO A 39 22.44 -23.35 26.74
CA PRO A 39 21.14 -23.04 26.18
C PRO A 39 21.23 -21.74 25.42
N ALA A 40 20.74 -21.74 24.16
CA ALA A 40 20.63 -20.51 23.41
C ALA A 40 19.70 -19.55 24.13
N GLN A 41 20.18 -18.35 24.40
CA GLN A 41 19.36 -17.32 25.03
C GLN A 41 18.25 -16.89 24.06
N GLY A 42 17.02 -16.85 24.54
CA GLY A 42 15.93 -16.29 23.75
C GLY A 42 16.21 -14.84 23.39
N THR A 43 15.89 -14.46 22.20
CA THR A 43 15.93 -13.04 21.75
C THR A 43 14.70 -12.31 22.25
N SER A 44 14.85 -11.04 22.60
CA SER A 44 13.71 -10.15 22.83
C SER A 44 12.79 -10.12 21.60
N ALA A 45 11.48 -9.95 21.83
CA ALA A 45 10.55 -9.78 20.73
C ALA A 45 10.97 -8.59 19.86
N GLU A 46 11.06 -8.80 18.56
CA GLU A 46 11.40 -7.75 17.61
C GLU A 46 10.21 -6.79 17.44
N ALA A 47 10.47 -5.48 17.44
CA ALA A 47 9.44 -4.49 17.14
C ALA A 47 8.98 -4.62 15.68
N ALA A 48 7.67 -4.51 15.42
CA ALA A 48 7.09 -4.70 14.09
C ALA A 48 7.75 -3.80 13.01
N ALA A 49 8.02 -2.53 13.34
CA ALA A 49 8.70 -1.62 12.40
C ALA A 49 10.17 -2.01 12.15
N ALA A 50 10.87 -2.59 13.13
CA ALA A 50 12.24 -3.08 12.95
C ALA A 50 12.28 -4.30 12.01
N ALA A 51 11.31 -5.22 12.16
CA ALA A 51 11.15 -6.35 11.24
C ALA A 51 10.92 -5.88 9.80
N VAL A 52 10.03 -4.89 9.60
CA VAL A 52 9.78 -4.31 8.26
C VAL A 52 11.04 -3.67 7.68
N ALA A 53 11.80 -2.94 8.49
CA ALA A 53 13.07 -2.34 8.06
C ALA A 53 14.09 -3.41 7.66
N ALA A 54 14.18 -4.52 8.41
CA ALA A 54 15.04 -5.64 8.07
C ALA A 54 14.63 -6.28 6.73
N PHE A 55 13.33 -6.55 6.52
CA PHE A 55 12.83 -7.03 5.23
C PHE A 55 13.14 -6.08 4.07
N ALA A 56 12.95 -4.78 4.27
CA ALA A 56 13.24 -3.77 3.25
C ALA A 56 14.73 -3.70 2.89
N ASN A 57 15.62 -4.00 3.83
CA ASN A 57 17.05 -4.08 3.56
C ASN A 57 17.46 -5.38 2.84
N MET A 58 16.68 -6.45 3.00
CA MET A 58 16.96 -7.75 2.36
C MET A 58 16.47 -7.79 0.91
N SER A 59 15.30 -7.22 0.63
CA SER A 59 14.70 -7.22 -0.71
C SER A 59 13.80 -6.01 -0.92
N ASN A 60 13.79 -5.51 -2.16
CA ASN A 60 12.84 -4.51 -2.63
C ASN A 60 11.69 -5.13 -3.46
N ASP A 61 11.66 -6.47 -3.62
CA ASP A 61 10.74 -7.17 -4.52
C ASP A 61 9.37 -7.44 -3.87
N TRP A 62 8.86 -6.48 -3.08
CA TRP A 62 7.54 -6.55 -2.49
C TRP A 62 6.87 -5.17 -2.49
N TYR A 63 5.56 -5.17 -2.67
CA TYR A 63 4.74 -3.96 -2.76
C TYR A 63 3.75 -3.84 -1.60
N GLY A 64 3.03 -4.92 -1.28
CA GLY A 64 2.04 -4.95 -0.20
C GLY A 64 2.61 -5.57 1.07
N LEU A 65 2.33 -4.95 2.22
CA LEU A 65 2.66 -5.44 3.55
C LEU A 65 1.39 -5.73 4.33
N TYR A 66 1.36 -6.88 4.96
CA TYR A 66 0.35 -7.26 5.94
C TYR A 66 0.97 -8.11 7.06
N PHE A 67 0.53 -7.91 8.30
CA PHE A 67 0.99 -8.72 9.42
C PHE A 67 0.02 -9.88 9.69
N ALA A 68 0.47 -11.11 9.46
CA ALA A 68 -0.26 -12.33 9.77
C ALA A 68 -0.06 -12.74 11.24
N ALA A 69 -0.31 -11.80 12.16
CA ALA A 69 -0.21 -12.06 13.59
C ALA A 69 -1.43 -12.83 14.09
N SER A 70 -1.25 -13.66 15.12
CA SER A 70 -2.35 -14.39 15.78
C SER A 70 -3.32 -13.48 16.54
N SER A 71 -2.94 -12.22 16.75
CA SER A 71 -3.73 -11.14 17.32
C SER A 71 -3.48 -9.86 16.56
N VAL A 72 -4.44 -8.93 16.60
CA VAL A 72 -4.28 -7.59 16.02
C VAL A 72 -3.09 -6.89 16.69
N LEU A 73 -2.23 -6.25 15.87
CA LEU A 73 -1.11 -5.44 16.39
C LEU A 73 -1.62 -4.31 17.28
N ALA A 74 -0.84 -3.95 18.30
CA ALA A 74 -1.12 -2.75 19.07
C ALA A 74 -1.06 -1.48 18.18
N ASP A 75 -1.91 -0.50 18.47
CA ASP A 75 -2.00 0.73 17.66
C ASP A 75 -0.63 1.44 17.54
N ALA A 76 0.20 1.41 18.57
CA ALA A 76 1.55 1.98 18.53
C ALA A 76 2.45 1.31 17.49
N ASP A 77 2.38 -0.03 17.37
CA ASP A 77 3.14 -0.77 16.35
C ASP A 77 2.60 -0.50 14.97
N VAL A 78 1.27 -0.40 14.82
CA VAL A 78 0.63 -0.04 13.53
C VAL A 78 1.09 1.33 13.07
N LEU A 79 1.11 2.32 13.96
CA LEU A 79 1.58 3.68 13.66
C LEU A 79 3.07 3.71 13.27
N ALA A 80 3.90 2.94 13.99
CA ALA A 80 5.33 2.85 13.68
C ALA A 80 5.60 2.21 12.31
N VAL A 81 4.88 1.13 11.97
CA VAL A 81 4.96 0.49 10.66
C VAL A 81 4.44 1.40 9.56
N ALA A 82 3.27 2.02 9.77
CA ALA A 82 2.69 2.95 8.81
C ALA A 82 3.63 4.14 8.54
N GLY A 83 4.23 4.72 9.60
CA GLY A 83 5.20 5.79 9.47
C GLY A 83 6.46 5.38 8.70
N TYR A 84 6.95 4.16 8.91
CA TYR A 84 8.07 3.62 8.14
C TYR A 84 7.72 3.50 6.64
N ILE A 85 6.56 2.93 6.32
CA ILE A 85 6.10 2.76 4.92
C ILE A 85 5.84 4.12 4.27
N GLU A 86 5.25 5.09 4.96
CA GLU A 86 5.01 6.43 4.45
C GLU A 86 6.29 7.19 4.15
N GLY A 87 7.32 7.02 4.99
CA GLY A 87 8.64 7.65 4.81
C GLY A 87 9.57 6.92 3.85
N ALA A 88 9.21 5.73 3.35
CA ALA A 88 10.06 4.95 2.47
C ALA A 88 10.20 5.62 1.10
N GLY A 89 11.42 5.62 0.53
CA GLY A 89 11.68 6.11 -0.83
C GLY A 89 11.18 5.17 -1.94
N VAL A 90 10.69 3.98 -1.58
CA VAL A 90 10.14 2.97 -2.49
C VAL A 90 8.63 2.89 -2.28
N SER A 91 7.87 2.85 -3.37
CA SER A 91 6.42 2.74 -3.32
C SER A 91 6.00 1.39 -2.72
N ARG A 92 5.31 1.44 -1.57
CA ARG A 92 4.76 0.29 -0.85
C ARG A 92 3.43 0.66 -0.22
N ILE A 93 2.60 -0.33 0.05
CA ILE A 93 1.31 -0.16 0.73
C ILE A 93 1.25 -1.08 1.95
N TYR A 94 0.80 -0.54 3.06
CA TYR A 94 0.52 -1.29 4.29
C TYR A 94 -0.99 -1.49 4.47
N GLY A 95 -1.43 -2.73 4.64
CA GLY A 95 -2.80 -3.09 5.00
C GLY A 95 -2.90 -3.45 6.47
N HIS A 96 -3.90 -2.87 7.14
CA HIS A 96 -4.19 -3.17 8.54
C HIS A 96 -5.68 -3.47 8.72
N THR A 97 -5.99 -4.49 9.52
CA THR A 97 -7.36 -4.77 9.97
C THR A 97 -7.50 -4.39 11.42
N THR A 98 -8.44 -3.49 11.72
CA THR A 98 -8.82 -3.14 13.09
C THR A 98 -10.07 -3.88 13.52
N GLN A 99 -10.07 -4.40 14.75
CA GLN A 99 -11.24 -4.97 15.42
C GLN A 99 -11.74 -4.08 16.57
N ASN A 100 -11.15 -2.89 16.71
CA ASN A 100 -11.47 -1.98 17.81
C ASN A 100 -12.86 -1.36 17.57
N PRO A 101 -13.84 -1.58 18.48
CA PRO A 101 -15.20 -1.03 18.34
C PRO A 101 -15.25 0.50 18.38
N LEU A 102 -14.22 1.19 18.88
CA LEU A 102 -14.12 2.66 18.81
C LEU A 102 -14.09 3.18 17.37
N ALA A 103 -13.72 2.35 16.40
CA ALA A 103 -13.83 2.71 14.98
C ALA A 103 -15.28 2.95 14.56
N LEU A 104 -16.26 2.31 15.23
CA LEU A 104 -17.70 2.45 14.98
C LEU A 104 -18.32 3.65 15.70
N ASP A 105 -17.60 4.30 16.59
CA ASP A 105 -18.08 5.45 17.37
C ASP A 105 -17.67 6.75 16.67
N GLN A 106 -18.67 7.51 16.22
CA GLN A 106 -18.45 8.78 15.51
C GLN A 106 -17.80 9.85 16.41
N THR A 107 -17.96 9.76 17.74
CA THR A 107 -17.44 10.74 18.70
C THR A 107 -16.00 10.42 19.14
N SER A 108 -15.54 9.19 18.94
CA SER A 108 -14.19 8.77 19.28
C SER A 108 -13.20 9.08 18.17
N SER A 109 -12.01 9.58 18.54
CA SER A 109 -10.84 9.71 17.69
C SER A 109 -9.65 8.88 18.19
N ALA A 110 -9.88 8.02 19.20
CA ALA A 110 -8.86 7.21 19.82
C ALA A 110 -8.53 5.90 19.07
N ASP A 111 -9.31 5.57 18.05
CA ASP A 111 -9.09 4.39 17.19
C ASP A 111 -7.98 4.64 16.16
N ILE A 112 -7.37 3.56 15.69
CA ILE A 112 -6.23 3.59 14.76
C ILE A 112 -6.58 4.26 13.41
N ALA A 113 -7.82 4.10 12.90
CA ALA A 113 -8.22 4.70 11.64
C ALA A 113 -8.25 6.24 11.74
N SER A 114 -8.79 6.77 12.85
CA SER A 114 -8.80 8.21 13.14
C SER A 114 -7.38 8.78 13.27
N GLN A 115 -6.49 8.04 13.93
CA GLN A 115 -5.09 8.46 14.13
C GLN A 115 -4.34 8.50 12.80
N LEU A 116 -4.44 7.47 11.97
CA LEU A 116 -3.80 7.40 10.65
C LEU A 116 -4.36 8.45 9.68
N LYS A 117 -5.68 8.71 9.73
CA LYS A 117 -6.30 9.79 8.98
C LYS A 117 -5.74 11.16 9.39
N THR A 118 -5.61 11.42 10.69
CA THR A 118 -5.05 12.68 11.21
C THR A 118 -3.61 12.91 10.76
N LEU A 119 -2.81 11.84 10.67
CA LEU A 119 -1.46 11.87 10.13
C LEU A 119 -1.42 12.04 8.60
N GLY A 120 -2.54 11.87 7.91
CA GLY A 120 -2.64 12.05 6.46
C GLY A 120 -1.90 10.98 5.65
N TYR A 121 -1.73 9.77 6.21
CA TYR A 121 -0.96 8.70 5.56
C TYR A 121 -1.65 8.17 4.30
N LYS A 122 -0.98 8.26 3.17
CA LYS A 122 -1.47 7.84 1.84
C LYS A 122 -1.09 6.41 1.47
N ARG A 123 -0.20 5.78 2.26
CA ARG A 123 0.34 4.44 2.00
C ARG A 123 -0.26 3.37 2.91
N THR A 124 -1.20 3.72 3.77
CA THR A 124 -1.85 2.80 4.70
C THR A 124 -3.33 2.63 4.37
N PHE A 125 -3.75 1.38 4.20
CA PHE A 125 -5.14 0.96 4.00
C PHE A 125 -5.65 0.35 5.30
N VAL A 126 -6.72 0.90 5.88
CA VAL A 126 -7.32 0.40 7.12
C VAL A 126 -8.70 -0.16 6.83
N GLN A 127 -8.96 -1.35 7.35
CA GLN A 127 -10.27 -2.00 7.26
C GLN A 127 -10.76 -2.40 8.64
N PHE A 128 -12.04 -2.18 8.90
CA PHE A 128 -12.73 -2.73 10.07
C PHE A 128 -13.30 -4.11 9.76
N SER A 129 -13.07 -5.07 10.64
CA SER A 129 -13.81 -6.33 10.69
C SER A 129 -13.93 -6.80 12.14
N SER A 130 -15.15 -7.07 12.59
CA SER A 130 -15.41 -7.51 13.97
C SER A 130 -14.94 -8.93 14.24
N SER A 131 -14.84 -9.77 13.22
CA SER A 131 -14.62 -11.22 13.36
C SER A 131 -13.35 -11.73 12.67
N ASN A 132 -12.81 -11.02 11.68
CA ASN A 132 -11.67 -11.49 10.90
C ASN A 132 -10.48 -10.53 11.01
N PRO A 133 -9.38 -10.92 11.70
CA PRO A 133 -8.20 -10.06 11.84
C PRO A 133 -7.41 -9.89 10.52
N TYR A 134 -7.78 -10.65 9.45
CA TYR A 134 -7.06 -10.68 8.17
C TYR A 134 -7.87 -10.06 7.01
N ALA A 135 -8.93 -9.31 7.29
CA ALA A 135 -9.83 -8.79 6.24
C ALA A 135 -9.07 -7.96 5.18
N ALA A 136 -8.20 -7.05 5.58
CA ALA A 136 -7.41 -6.24 4.62
C ALA A 136 -6.50 -7.08 3.70
N ALA A 137 -6.07 -8.27 4.13
CA ALA A 137 -5.31 -9.18 3.27
C ALA A 137 -6.16 -9.74 2.11
N SER A 138 -7.47 -9.96 2.34
CA SER A 138 -8.40 -10.39 1.28
C SER A 138 -8.53 -9.31 0.19
N ILE A 139 -8.61 -8.04 0.57
CA ILE A 139 -8.59 -6.90 -0.37
C ILE A 139 -7.30 -6.86 -1.19
N PHE A 140 -6.15 -7.04 -0.54
CA PHE A 140 -4.87 -7.09 -1.25
C PHE A 140 -4.82 -8.24 -2.25
N GLY A 141 -5.33 -9.42 -1.87
CA GLY A 141 -5.44 -10.56 -2.77
C GLY A 141 -6.25 -10.23 -4.03
N ARG A 142 -7.31 -9.41 -3.91
CA ARG A 142 -8.10 -8.94 -5.05
C ARG A 142 -7.42 -7.81 -5.81
N ALA A 143 -6.86 -6.84 -5.11
CA ALA A 143 -6.26 -5.65 -5.71
C ALA A 143 -5.03 -5.97 -6.56
N PHE A 144 -4.18 -6.88 -6.09
CA PHE A 144 -2.93 -7.23 -6.77
C PHE A 144 -3.11 -8.21 -7.95
N THR A 145 -4.35 -8.60 -8.28
CA THR A 145 -4.64 -9.33 -9.53
C THR A 145 -4.79 -8.41 -10.75
N VAL A 146 -4.67 -7.10 -10.62
CA VAL A 146 -4.78 -6.17 -11.73
C VAL A 146 -3.66 -6.38 -12.74
N ASN A 147 -4.04 -6.65 -13.99
CA ASN A 147 -3.10 -6.72 -15.11
C ASN A 147 -3.03 -5.36 -15.81
N PHE A 148 -2.10 -4.52 -15.41
CA PHE A 148 -1.92 -3.19 -16.00
C PHE A 148 -1.47 -3.19 -17.46
N GLN A 149 -1.07 -4.34 -18.03
CA GLN A 149 -0.78 -4.47 -19.46
C GLN A 149 -2.04 -4.79 -20.29
N GLY A 150 -3.17 -5.06 -19.65
CA GLY A 150 -4.44 -5.31 -20.30
C GLY A 150 -5.17 -4.03 -20.72
N SER A 151 -6.35 -4.17 -21.33
CA SER A 151 -7.24 -3.07 -21.70
C SER A 151 -8.42 -3.00 -20.75
N ASN A 152 -8.70 -1.81 -20.16
CA ASN A 152 -9.75 -1.58 -19.16
C ASN A 152 -9.67 -2.57 -17.97
N THR A 153 -8.47 -2.75 -17.43
CA THR A 153 -8.20 -3.73 -16.38
C THR A 153 -8.00 -3.11 -15.01
N THR A 154 -7.93 -1.78 -14.89
CA THR A 154 -7.86 -1.11 -13.59
C THR A 154 -9.11 -1.39 -12.76
N LEU A 155 -8.96 -1.47 -11.45
CA LEU A 155 -9.95 -1.99 -10.55
C LEU A 155 -10.15 -1.04 -9.37
N THR A 156 -11.34 -0.46 -9.22
CA THR A 156 -11.72 0.16 -7.95
C THR A 156 -12.10 -0.90 -6.92
N ILE A 157 -11.74 -0.66 -5.65
CA ILE A 157 -12.03 -1.58 -4.55
C ILE A 157 -13.50 -1.50 -4.12
N LYS A 158 -14.12 -0.31 -4.20
CA LYS A 158 -15.55 -0.18 -3.92
C LYS A 158 -16.36 -1.14 -4.77
N PHE A 159 -17.42 -1.70 -4.19
CA PHE A 159 -18.31 -2.71 -4.80
C PHE A 159 -17.67 -4.10 -5.02
N LYS A 160 -16.46 -4.36 -4.52
CA LYS A 160 -15.84 -5.68 -4.65
C LYS A 160 -16.21 -6.58 -3.49
N GLN A 161 -16.19 -7.88 -3.74
CA GLN A 161 -16.37 -8.91 -2.73
C GLN A 161 -15.05 -9.27 -2.07
N GLU A 162 -15.12 -9.74 -0.84
CA GLU A 162 -13.98 -10.24 -0.06
C GLU A 162 -14.16 -11.73 0.25
N PRO A 163 -13.55 -12.62 -0.54
CA PRO A 163 -13.57 -14.05 -0.25
C PRO A 163 -12.97 -14.35 1.12
N GLY A 164 -13.65 -15.18 1.90
CA GLY A 164 -13.19 -15.60 3.23
C GLY A 164 -13.44 -14.59 4.36
N VAL A 165 -14.06 -13.45 4.08
CA VAL A 165 -14.44 -12.45 5.08
C VAL A 165 -15.96 -12.44 5.24
N ALA A 166 -16.43 -12.50 6.48
CA ALA A 166 -17.86 -12.34 6.78
C ALA A 166 -18.23 -10.84 6.67
N PRO A 167 -19.33 -10.51 5.97
CA PRO A 167 -19.76 -9.13 5.86
C PRO A 167 -20.33 -8.62 7.18
N GLU A 168 -19.99 -7.39 7.52
CA GLU A 168 -20.54 -6.70 8.69
C GLU A 168 -22.00 -6.29 8.49
N THR A 169 -22.74 -6.28 9.59
CA THR A 169 -24.08 -5.68 9.66
C THR A 169 -24.00 -4.44 10.52
N LEU A 170 -24.09 -3.28 9.89
CA LEU A 170 -23.87 -1.99 10.55
C LEU A 170 -25.15 -1.16 10.60
N THR A 171 -25.27 -0.33 11.64
CA THR A 171 -26.25 0.76 11.66
C THR A 171 -25.77 1.89 10.75
N VAL A 172 -26.70 2.78 10.36
CA VAL A 172 -26.37 3.95 9.53
C VAL A 172 -25.30 4.85 10.19
N SER A 173 -25.40 5.02 11.51
CA SER A 173 -24.41 5.82 12.27
C SER A 173 -23.03 5.18 12.31
N GLN A 174 -22.95 3.85 12.45
CA GLN A 174 -21.68 3.11 12.42
C GLN A 174 -21.02 3.18 11.02
N ALA A 175 -21.81 2.99 9.97
CA ALA A 175 -21.32 3.14 8.60
C ALA A 175 -20.82 4.58 8.32
N ALA A 176 -21.53 5.60 8.81
CA ALA A 176 -21.12 6.99 8.72
C ALA A 176 -19.81 7.27 9.50
N ALA A 177 -19.65 6.66 10.70
CA ALA A 177 -18.43 6.76 11.50
C ALA A 177 -17.22 6.19 10.74
N LEU A 178 -17.32 4.99 10.22
CA LEU A 178 -16.24 4.37 9.44
C LEU A 178 -15.87 5.21 8.21
N LYS A 179 -16.89 5.66 7.46
CA LYS A 179 -16.68 6.55 6.31
C LYS A 179 -15.97 7.85 6.70
N ALA A 180 -16.41 8.49 7.79
CA ALA A 180 -15.79 9.72 8.28
C ALA A 180 -14.32 9.53 8.70
N LYS A 181 -13.91 8.33 9.08
CA LYS A 181 -12.55 7.97 9.50
C LYS A 181 -11.68 7.39 8.37
N ASN A 182 -12.18 7.34 7.12
CA ASN A 182 -11.54 6.66 5.99
C ASN A 182 -11.21 5.18 6.31
N CYS A 183 -12.05 4.55 7.14
CA CYS A 183 -11.94 3.15 7.51
C CYS A 183 -12.83 2.31 6.59
N ASN A 184 -12.22 1.42 5.85
CA ASN A 184 -12.94 0.53 4.93
C ASN A 184 -13.68 -0.57 5.68
N VAL A 185 -14.69 -1.15 5.06
CA VAL A 185 -15.47 -2.23 5.65
C VAL A 185 -16.11 -3.09 4.56
N PHE A 186 -16.17 -4.39 4.79
CA PHE A 186 -16.97 -5.28 3.98
C PHE A 186 -18.36 -5.42 4.62
N VAL A 187 -19.40 -4.94 3.93
CA VAL A 187 -20.73 -4.75 4.51
C VAL A 187 -21.81 -5.36 3.64
N ARG A 188 -22.88 -5.89 4.29
CA ARG A 188 -24.06 -6.43 3.62
C ARG A 188 -25.08 -5.33 3.34
N TYR A 189 -25.63 -5.35 2.13
CA TYR A 189 -26.75 -4.52 1.68
C TYR A 189 -28.07 -5.28 1.64
N ASN A 190 -29.19 -4.53 1.69
CA ASN A 190 -30.53 -5.10 1.73
C ASN A 190 -30.91 -5.95 0.50
N ASN A 191 -30.25 -5.74 -0.64
CA ASN A 191 -30.43 -6.56 -1.85
C ASN A 191 -29.67 -7.89 -1.81
N ASN A 192 -29.23 -8.31 -0.61
CA ASN A 192 -28.46 -9.52 -0.35
C ASN A 192 -27.07 -9.55 -1.05
N THR A 193 -26.55 -8.39 -1.43
CA THR A 193 -25.15 -8.25 -1.87
C THR A 193 -24.26 -7.82 -0.72
N SER A 194 -22.98 -8.17 -0.80
CA SER A 194 -21.96 -7.71 0.15
C SER A 194 -20.82 -7.08 -0.64
N ILE A 195 -20.41 -5.91 -0.22
CA ILE A 195 -19.42 -5.09 -0.93
C ILE A 195 -18.46 -4.41 0.03
N VAL A 196 -17.26 -4.09 -0.46
CA VAL A 196 -16.35 -3.19 0.24
C VAL A 196 -16.81 -1.75 0.09
N GLN A 197 -16.76 -1.01 1.18
CA GLN A 197 -16.92 0.44 1.29
C GLN A 197 -15.68 1.02 1.98
N GLU A 198 -15.12 2.11 1.60
CA GLU A 198 -15.24 2.96 0.40
C GLU A 198 -14.12 2.62 -0.60
N GLY A 199 -13.08 1.86 -0.21
CA GLY A 199 -11.90 1.56 -1.02
C GLY A 199 -10.86 2.69 -1.00
N VAL A 200 -10.64 3.30 0.19
CA VAL A 200 -9.77 4.48 0.37
C VAL A 200 -8.58 4.18 1.26
N MET A 201 -7.50 4.92 1.06
CA MET A 201 -6.35 4.99 1.95
C MET A 201 -6.68 5.87 3.18
N ALA A 202 -5.84 5.84 4.20
CA ALA A 202 -6.11 6.58 5.45
C ALA A 202 -6.28 8.09 5.22
N ASN A 203 -5.59 8.70 4.24
CA ASN A 203 -5.77 10.11 3.87
C ASN A 203 -7.02 10.40 3.02
N GLY A 204 -7.75 9.35 2.58
CA GLY A 204 -8.94 9.47 1.75
C GLY A 204 -8.72 9.36 0.24
N TYR A 205 -7.49 9.19 -0.24
CA TYR A 205 -7.23 8.88 -1.65
C TYR A 205 -7.78 7.49 -1.98
N PHE A 206 -8.29 7.29 -3.19
CA PHE A 206 -8.73 5.97 -3.59
C PHE A 206 -7.55 5.02 -3.78
N PHE A 207 -7.73 3.77 -3.37
CA PHE A 207 -6.70 2.75 -3.48
C PHE A 207 -6.21 2.55 -4.92
N ASP A 208 -7.14 2.54 -5.88
CA ASP A 208 -6.84 2.36 -7.30
C ASP A 208 -6.00 3.51 -7.88
N GLU A 209 -6.19 4.74 -7.40
CA GLU A 209 -5.34 5.88 -7.79
C GLU A 209 -3.90 5.70 -7.28
N VAL A 210 -3.74 5.32 -6.02
CA VAL A 210 -2.41 5.09 -5.42
C VAL A 210 -1.71 3.91 -6.09
N HIS A 211 -2.39 2.77 -6.20
CA HIS A 211 -1.84 1.58 -6.83
C HIS A 211 -1.52 1.78 -8.31
N GLY A 212 -2.42 2.45 -9.04
CA GLY A 212 -2.23 2.73 -10.46
C GLY A 212 -1.08 3.71 -10.73
N THR A 213 -0.94 4.76 -9.92
CA THR A 213 0.17 5.71 -10.07
C THR A 213 1.51 5.10 -9.68
N ASP A 214 1.55 4.24 -8.68
CA ASP A 214 2.76 3.49 -8.31
C ASP A 214 3.20 2.55 -9.43
N TRP A 215 2.26 1.81 -10.02
CA TRP A 215 2.54 1.00 -11.20
C TRP A 215 3.10 1.84 -12.34
N LEU A 216 2.44 2.96 -12.68
CA LEU A 216 2.85 3.82 -13.78
C LEU A 216 4.25 4.39 -13.56
N GLN A 217 4.56 4.83 -12.34
CA GLN A 217 5.89 5.32 -12.00
C GLN A 217 6.96 4.24 -12.24
N ASN A 218 6.71 3.02 -11.76
CA ASN A 218 7.64 1.91 -11.94
C ASN A 218 7.77 1.49 -13.42
N ASP A 219 6.67 1.47 -14.16
CA ASP A 219 6.63 1.08 -15.58
C ASP A 219 7.41 2.10 -16.44
N VAL A 220 7.21 3.41 -16.20
CA VAL A 220 7.97 4.48 -16.87
C VAL A 220 9.46 4.40 -16.53
N GLN A 221 9.82 4.26 -15.26
CA GLN A 221 11.21 4.13 -14.84
C GLN A 221 11.90 2.94 -15.50
N THR A 222 11.24 1.79 -15.52
CA THR A 222 11.75 0.57 -16.14
C THR A 222 11.89 0.73 -17.66
N ALA A 223 10.92 1.35 -18.31
CA ALA A 223 10.97 1.58 -19.75
C ALA A 223 12.11 2.54 -20.16
N VAL A 224 12.27 3.64 -19.41
CA VAL A 224 13.39 4.59 -19.66
C VAL A 224 14.74 3.92 -19.39
N TRP A 225 14.84 3.14 -18.29
CA TRP A 225 16.04 2.38 -18.01
C TRP A 225 16.37 1.39 -19.15
N ASN A 226 15.38 0.65 -19.63
CA ASN A 226 15.54 -0.29 -20.74
C ASN A 226 15.97 0.43 -22.04
N ALA A 227 15.41 1.60 -22.35
CA ALA A 227 15.81 2.39 -23.51
C ALA A 227 17.29 2.81 -23.43
N LEU A 228 17.74 3.21 -22.25
CA LEU A 228 19.15 3.56 -22.01
C LEU A 228 20.07 2.33 -22.05
N TYR A 229 19.60 1.20 -21.50
CA TYR A 229 20.38 -0.04 -21.40
C TYR A 229 20.58 -0.74 -22.74
N THR A 230 19.54 -0.78 -23.58
CA THR A 230 19.56 -1.51 -24.87
C THR A 230 20.24 -0.72 -25.98
N ALA A 231 20.23 0.62 -25.91
CA ALA A 231 20.89 1.46 -26.89
C ALA A 231 22.41 1.53 -26.61
N PRO A 232 23.28 1.44 -27.63
CA PRO A 232 24.72 1.66 -27.44
C PRO A 232 25.01 3.05 -26.85
N LYS A 233 24.19 4.04 -27.21
CA LYS A 233 24.26 5.42 -26.72
C LYS A 233 23.00 6.17 -27.14
N ILE A 234 22.37 6.88 -26.21
CA ILE A 234 21.39 7.93 -26.52
C ILE A 234 22.16 9.26 -26.41
N PRO A 235 22.33 10.01 -27.50
CA PRO A 235 23.11 11.25 -27.46
C PRO A 235 22.39 12.33 -26.67
N GLN A 236 23.16 13.21 -26.02
CA GLN A 236 22.61 14.37 -25.28
C GLN A 236 22.30 15.51 -26.25
N THR A 237 21.28 15.32 -27.06
CA THR A 237 20.75 16.22 -28.09
C THR A 237 19.23 16.16 -28.06
N ASP A 238 18.54 17.14 -28.66
CA ASP A 238 17.07 17.13 -28.70
C ASP A 238 16.50 15.83 -29.31
N PRO A 239 17.01 15.29 -30.43
CA PRO A 239 16.58 13.97 -30.90
C PRO A 239 16.80 12.82 -29.91
N GLY A 240 17.86 12.90 -29.08
CA GLY A 240 18.08 11.90 -28.03
C GLY A 240 17.08 12.04 -26.88
N VAL A 241 16.68 13.25 -26.54
CA VAL A 241 15.61 13.52 -25.57
C VAL A 241 14.25 13.05 -26.12
N ASP A 242 13.99 13.23 -27.42
CA ASP A 242 12.77 12.75 -28.07
C ASP A 242 12.60 11.22 -27.99
N VAL A 243 13.71 10.46 -28.02
CA VAL A 243 13.65 9.00 -27.78
C VAL A 243 13.13 8.70 -26.38
N LEU A 244 13.59 9.41 -25.37
CA LEU A 244 13.12 9.24 -23.98
C LEU A 244 11.68 9.70 -23.83
N LEU A 245 11.30 10.85 -24.42
CA LEU A 245 9.92 11.35 -24.44
C LEU A 245 8.95 10.33 -25.07
N THR A 246 9.31 9.79 -26.24
CA THR A 246 8.50 8.76 -26.92
C THR A 246 8.36 7.50 -26.07
N THR A 247 9.42 7.12 -25.34
CA THR A 247 9.39 5.99 -24.41
C THR A 247 8.40 6.26 -23.27
N VAL A 248 8.46 7.44 -22.65
CA VAL A 248 7.50 7.85 -21.60
C VAL A 248 6.08 7.84 -22.15
N ASP A 249 5.84 8.49 -23.30
CA ASP A 249 4.52 8.58 -23.93
C ASP A 249 3.93 7.21 -24.24
N SER A 250 4.74 6.23 -24.62
CA SER A 250 4.27 4.86 -24.86
C SER A 250 3.71 4.21 -23.57
N ARG A 251 4.28 4.52 -22.40
CA ARG A 251 3.77 4.01 -21.11
C ARG A 251 2.54 4.75 -20.64
N LEU A 252 2.49 6.07 -20.88
CA LEU A 252 1.28 6.86 -20.63
C LEU A 252 0.11 6.41 -21.52
N ALA A 253 0.36 6.06 -22.80
CA ALA A 253 -0.64 5.45 -23.66
C ALA A 253 -1.13 4.09 -23.14
N GLN A 254 -0.25 3.27 -22.55
CA GLN A 254 -0.66 2.04 -21.87
C GLN A 254 -1.54 2.34 -20.65
N ALA A 255 -1.26 3.40 -19.91
CA ALA A 255 -2.09 3.85 -18.79
C ALA A 255 -3.49 4.31 -19.23
N VAL A 256 -3.62 4.85 -20.43
CA VAL A 256 -4.93 5.12 -21.07
C VAL A 256 -5.62 3.81 -21.47
N THR A 257 -4.89 2.89 -22.06
CA THR A 257 -5.43 1.59 -22.52
C THR A 257 -5.99 0.78 -21.34
N ASN A 258 -5.31 0.76 -20.20
CA ASN A 258 -5.77 0.00 -19.02
C ASN A 258 -6.87 0.70 -18.20
N GLY A 259 -7.19 1.95 -18.52
CA GLY A 259 -8.26 2.72 -17.88
C GLY A 259 -7.84 3.51 -16.65
N LEU A 260 -6.53 3.64 -16.37
CA LEU A 260 -6.02 4.50 -15.29
C LEU A 260 -6.13 5.99 -15.64
N VAL A 261 -5.84 6.32 -16.90
CA VAL A 261 -5.80 7.69 -17.44
C VAL A 261 -6.89 7.86 -18.47
N ALA A 262 -7.54 9.02 -18.51
CA ALA A 262 -8.57 9.37 -19.50
C ALA A 262 -8.47 10.85 -19.92
N PRO A 263 -9.00 11.21 -21.10
CA PRO A 263 -9.12 12.60 -21.50
C PRO A 263 -9.84 13.47 -20.46
N GLY A 264 -9.42 14.73 -20.34
CA GLY A 264 -10.05 15.68 -19.43
C GLY A 264 -9.32 17.01 -19.35
N VAL A 265 -9.81 17.89 -18.50
CA VAL A 265 -9.25 19.23 -18.30
C VAL A 265 -8.13 19.19 -17.28
N TRP A 266 -7.02 19.87 -17.58
CA TRP A 266 -5.90 20.04 -16.66
C TRP A 266 -6.16 21.20 -15.70
N ASN A 267 -6.22 20.92 -14.40
CA ASN A 267 -6.57 21.89 -13.36
C ASN A 267 -5.39 22.32 -12.47
N ALA A 268 -4.18 21.81 -12.74
CA ALA A 268 -2.98 22.21 -12.02
C ALA A 268 -2.15 23.24 -12.79
N ALA A 269 -1.01 23.67 -12.23
CA ALA A 269 -0.09 24.60 -12.89
C ALA A 269 0.38 24.05 -14.24
N GLY A 270 0.53 24.91 -15.24
CA GLY A 270 0.99 24.56 -16.58
C GLY A 270 2.51 24.42 -16.66
N PHE A 271 2.98 23.76 -17.72
CA PHE A 271 4.38 23.66 -18.10
C PHE A 271 4.51 23.40 -19.60
N GLY A 272 5.60 23.80 -20.21
CA GLY A 272 5.78 23.74 -21.66
C GLY A 272 4.70 24.55 -22.38
N ALA A 273 3.91 23.93 -23.24
CA ALA A 273 2.78 24.55 -23.93
C ALA A 273 1.43 24.32 -23.20
N LEU A 274 1.41 23.52 -22.13
CA LEU A 274 0.20 23.20 -21.39
C LEU A 274 -0.11 24.30 -20.36
N ASN A 275 -1.33 24.81 -20.35
CA ASN A 275 -1.82 25.77 -19.37
C ASN A 275 -2.91 25.16 -18.49
N GLN A 276 -3.14 25.78 -17.32
CA GLN A 276 -4.30 25.45 -16.51
C GLN A 276 -5.60 25.74 -17.30
N GLY A 277 -6.53 24.80 -17.31
CA GLY A 277 -7.77 24.87 -18.08
C GLY A 277 -7.71 24.22 -19.45
N ASP A 278 -6.52 23.87 -19.95
CA ASP A 278 -6.40 23.19 -21.24
C ASP A 278 -6.95 21.77 -21.16
N THR A 279 -7.49 21.30 -22.29
CA THR A 279 -7.95 19.91 -22.43
C THR A 279 -6.78 19.01 -22.81
N LEU A 280 -6.63 17.90 -22.12
CA LEU A 280 -5.74 16.80 -22.46
C LEU A 280 -6.51 15.77 -23.32
N PRO A 281 -6.47 15.82 -24.65
CA PRO A 281 -7.30 14.95 -25.50
C PRO A 281 -6.87 13.49 -25.45
N LYS A 282 -5.62 13.22 -25.11
CA LYS A 282 -5.09 11.87 -24.86
C LYS A 282 -5.11 11.46 -23.39
N GLY A 283 -5.53 12.35 -22.49
CA GLY A 283 -5.43 12.15 -21.05
C GLY A 283 -4.04 12.47 -20.46
N TYR A 284 -3.06 12.75 -21.28
CA TYR A 284 -1.69 13.09 -20.86
C TYR A 284 -1.03 14.10 -21.82
N TYR A 285 0.02 14.74 -21.30
CA TYR A 285 0.92 15.62 -22.03
C TYR A 285 2.31 15.48 -21.45
N SER A 286 3.33 15.31 -22.30
CA SER A 286 4.74 15.24 -21.89
C SER A 286 5.54 16.36 -22.55
N TYR A 287 6.52 16.88 -21.82
CA TYR A 287 7.38 17.97 -22.25
C TYR A 287 8.79 17.83 -21.71
N ALA A 288 9.78 18.15 -22.49
CA ALA A 288 11.14 18.39 -22.05
C ALA A 288 11.66 19.68 -22.70
N PRO A 289 12.41 20.53 -21.98
CA PRO A 289 13.07 21.68 -22.58
C PRO A 289 14.21 21.24 -23.51
N SER A 290 14.59 22.09 -24.49
CA SER A 290 15.75 21.84 -25.35
C SER A 290 17.02 21.68 -24.55
N VAL A 291 17.88 20.76 -24.97
CA VAL A 291 19.22 20.53 -24.41
C VAL A 291 20.07 21.81 -24.41
N ASP A 292 19.85 22.72 -25.35
CA ASP A 292 20.58 23.99 -25.44
C ASP A 292 20.28 24.95 -24.27
N THR A 293 19.16 24.74 -23.58
CA THR A 293 18.77 25.53 -22.40
C THR A 293 19.32 24.98 -21.10
N GLN A 294 19.98 23.81 -21.11
CA GLN A 294 20.54 23.20 -19.91
C GLN A 294 21.79 23.95 -19.42
N ALA A 295 21.95 23.98 -18.10
CA ALA A 295 23.18 24.42 -17.47
C ALA A 295 24.36 23.55 -17.92
N GLN A 296 25.53 24.18 -18.15
CA GLN A 296 26.74 23.47 -18.58
C GLN A 296 27.15 22.35 -17.63
N ALA A 297 26.98 22.53 -16.31
CA ALA A 297 27.28 21.51 -15.31
C ALA A 297 26.41 20.24 -15.47
N ASP A 298 25.14 20.38 -15.84
CA ASP A 298 24.26 19.24 -16.08
C ASP A 298 24.61 18.53 -17.39
N ARG A 299 25.03 19.27 -18.41
CA ARG A 299 25.55 18.71 -19.66
C ARG A 299 26.82 17.90 -19.42
N GLU A 300 27.78 18.45 -18.66
CA GLU A 300 29.01 17.75 -18.28
C GLU A 300 28.73 16.50 -17.42
N ALA A 301 27.74 16.56 -16.54
CA ALA A 301 27.25 15.42 -15.76
C ALA A 301 26.43 14.41 -16.60
N ARG A 302 26.26 14.63 -17.90
CA ARG A 302 25.49 13.79 -18.83
C ARG A 302 24.02 13.57 -18.39
N LYS A 303 23.41 14.54 -17.74
CA LYS A 303 22.00 14.50 -17.38
C LYS A 303 21.14 14.84 -18.60
N ALA A 304 20.01 14.15 -18.76
CA ALA A 304 18.96 14.59 -19.67
C ALA A 304 18.22 15.81 -19.08
N PRO A 305 17.61 16.69 -19.91
CA PRO A 305 16.63 17.64 -19.43
C PRO A 305 15.52 16.94 -18.67
N VAL A 306 14.92 17.65 -17.70
CA VAL A 306 13.82 17.06 -16.91
C VAL A 306 12.61 16.87 -17.82
N ILE A 307 12.16 15.63 -17.94
CA ILE A 307 10.92 15.28 -18.62
C ILE A 307 9.78 15.45 -17.62
N GLN A 308 8.80 16.28 -17.95
CA GLN A 308 7.59 16.51 -17.16
C GLN A 308 6.40 15.90 -17.88
N SER A 309 5.55 15.19 -17.16
CA SER A 309 4.33 14.61 -17.71
C SER A 309 3.12 14.99 -16.87
N ALA A 310 2.09 15.54 -17.50
CA ALA A 310 0.77 15.73 -16.92
C ALA A 310 -0.09 14.52 -17.27
N ILE A 311 -0.79 13.97 -16.30
CA ILE A 311 -1.77 12.89 -16.51
C ILE A 311 -3.10 13.25 -15.85
N LYS A 312 -4.21 12.86 -16.48
CA LYS A 312 -5.55 12.99 -15.91
C LYS A 312 -6.06 11.61 -15.54
N LEU A 313 -6.22 11.35 -14.25
CA LEU A 313 -6.77 10.06 -13.79
C LEU A 313 -8.23 9.93 -14.23
N ALA A 314 -8.61 8.74 -14.68
CA ALA A 314 -9.97 8.42 -15.09
C ALA A 314 -10.96 8.42 -13.91
N GLY A 315 -10.49 7.96 -12.74
CA GLY A 315 -11.35 7.71 -11.59
C GLY A 315 -12.35 6.57 -11.83
N ALA A 316 -13.22 6.35 -10.84
CA ALA A 316 -14.32 5.39 -10.95
C ALA A 316 -15.64 6.04 -10.49
N ILE A 317 -16.76 5.68 -11.12
CA ILE A 317 -18.07 6.14 -10.69
C ILE A 317 -18.50 5.35 -9.46
N HIS A 318 -18.67 6.04 -8.33
CA HIS A 318 -19.09 5.44 -7.06
C HIS A 318 -20.52 5.80 -6.66
N PHE A 319 -21.12 6.80 -7.29
CA PHE A 319 -22.48 7.26 -7.04
C PHE A 319 -23.17 7.61 -8.35
N SER A 320 -24.47 7.35 -8.42
CA SER A 320 -25.31 7.72 -9.56
C SER A 320 -26.68 8.14 -9.06
N ASP A 321 -27.10 9.34 -9.38
CA ASP A 321 -28.45 9.83 -9.13
C ASP A 321 -29.28 9.73 -10.41
N VAL A 322 -30.44 9.09 -10.31
CA VAL A 322 -31.38 8.93 -11.43
C VAL A 322 -32.70 9.60 -11.10
N ILE A 323 -33.08 10.59 -11.91
CA ILE A 323 -34.35 11.28 -11.79
C ILE A 323 -35.33 10.73 -12.85
N ILE A 324 -36.46 10.20 -12.40
CA ILE A 324 -37.52 9.70 -13.28
C ILE A 324 -38.69 10.69 -13.20
N ASN A 325 -38.95 11.38 -14.31
CA ASN A 325 -40.11 12.27 -14.43
C ASN A 325 -41.27 11.48 -15.05
N VAL A 326 -42.42 11.43 -14.35
CA VAL A 326 -43.63 10.75 -14.84
C VAL A 326 -44.68 11.81 -15.11
N ASN A 327 -45.19 11.85 -16.33
CA ASN A 327 -46.38 12.62 -16.72
C ASN A 327 -47.59 11.66 -16.80
N ARG A 328 -48.71 12.07 -16.16
CA ARG A 328 -49.99 11.33 -16.20
C ARG A 328 -50.97 12.04 -17.09
#